data_6fdf274d3ff1f1afd07f6c73a301be86
#
_entry.id   6fdf274d3ff1f1afd07f6c73a301be86
#
_cell.length_a   1.000
_cell.length_b   1.000
_cell.length_c   1.000
_cell.angle_alpha   90.00
_cell.angle_beta   90.00
_cell.angle_gamma   90.00
#
_symmetry.space_group_name_H-M   'P 1'
#
loop_
_entity.id
_entity.type
_entity.pdbx_description
1 polymer ?
#
loop_
_entity_poly.entity_id
_entity_poly.type
_entity_poly.pdbx_seq_one_letter_code
_entity_poly.pdbx_strand_id
1 'polypeptide(L)'
;ASPEVMVRCEKGRLQLSPIAGTRRRGRDDLEDARLAEELRSDPKEQAEHVMLVDLGRNDLGRVAQPGSVNLERCMDVERFSHVMHLTSRVTARLAPGRDALDVLAATFPTGTVSGAPKVRAMEIIRSLEGRARRPYAGCIGWLGLDKDSVDLDMGIAIRSMWSREGHLFWQAGGGIVHDSDAALEWKEVCNKSAIMRLVLEEGDDHVPAHR
;
A
#
# COMPACT_ATOMS: atom_id res chain seq x y z
N ALA A 1 -0.47 -3.73 13.30
CA ALA A 1 0.18 -3.29 12.06
C ALA A 1 -0.54 -3.94 10.87
N SER A 2 -0.83 -3.21 9.83
CA SER A 2 -1.38 -3.75 8.58
C SER A 2 -0.37 -3.48 7.48
N PRO A 3 0.57 -4.41 7.22
CA PRO A 3 1.48 -4.26 6.11
C PRO A 3 0.70 -4.31 4.79
N GLU A 4 1.12 -3.51 3.84
CA GLU A 4 0.58 -3.51 2.48
C GLU A 4 1.64 -4.11 1.55
N VAL A 5 1.26 -5.14 0.81
CA VAL A 5 2.15 -5.82 -0.12
C VAL A 5 2.40 -4.89 -1.33
N MET A 6 3.66 -4.60 -1.61
CA MET A 6 4.05 -3.87 -2.82
C MET A 6 4.02 -4.79 -4.03
N VAL A 7 4.77 -5.88 -3.97
CA VAL A 7 4.83 -6.92 -5.02
C VAL A 7 5.34 -8.22 -4.43
N ARG A 8 4.77 -9.32 -4.88
CA ARG A 8 5.27 -10.68 -4.65
C ARG A 8 5.62 -11.33 -5.99
N CYS A 9 6.71 -12.04 -6.03
CA CYS A 9 7.03 -13.00 -7.09
C CYS A 9 7.38 -14.33 -6.45
N GLU A 10 6.74 -15.38 -6.91
CA GLU A 10 7.02 -16.75 -6.48
C GLU A 10 7.18 -17.63 -7.71
N LYS A 11 8.39 -18.16 -7.91
CA LYS A 11 8.73 -18.96 -9.08
C LYS A 11 8.31 -18.31 -10.41
N GLY A 12 8.59 -17.01 -10.53
CA GLY A 12 8.23 -16.23 -11.71
C GLY A 12 6.74 -15.87 -11.85
N ARG A 13 5.88 -16.21 -10.88
CA ARG A 13 4.52 -15.71 -10.82
C ARG A 13 4.48 -14.40 -10.02
N LEU A 14 4.15 -13.34 -10.71
CA LEU A 14 4.00 -11.99 -10.15
C LEU A 14 2.60 -11.80 -9.56
N GLN A 15 2.51 -11.08 -8.45
CA GLN A 15 1.25 -10.68 -7.83
C GLN A 15 1.35 -9.28 -7.23
N LEU A 16 0.34 -8.47 -7.48
CA LEU A 16 0.03 -7.22 -6.78
C LEU A 16 -1.37 -7.34 -6.17
N SER A 17 -1.54 -6.73 -5.01
CA SER A 17 -2.83 -6.74 -4.32
C SER A 17 -3.21 -5.30 -3.95
N PRO A 18 -3.74 -4.50 -4.89
CA PRO A 18 -4.22 -3.16 -4.61
C PRO A 18 -5.29 -3.17 -3.53
N ILE A 19 -5.18 -2.27 -2.58
CA ILE A 19 -6.11 -2.07 -1.47
C ILE A 19 -6.53 -0.61 -1.49
N ALA A 20 -7.83 -0.35 -1.49
CA ALA A 20 -8.40 0.99 -1.34
C ALA A 20 -9.65 0.94 -0.47
N GLY A 21 -10.09 2.10 -0.04
CA GLY A 21 -11.25 2.23 0.80
C GLY A 21 -11.10 1.58 2.17
N THR A 22 -11.73 2.15 3.16
CA THR A 22 -11.70 1.61 4.52
C THR A 22 -13.04 1.88 5.19
N ARG A 23 -13.64 0.83 5.77
CA ARG A 23 -14.74 0.96 6.73
C ARG A 23 -14.39 0.18 7.99
N ARG A 24 -14.91 0.63 9.14
CA ARG A 24 -14.81 -0.14 10.38
C ARG A 24 -15.64 -1.42 10.28
N ARG A 25 -15.39 -2.35 11.17
CA ARG A 25 -16.28 -3.52 11.34
C ARG A 25 -17.60 -3.07 11.96
N GLY A 26 -18.65 -3.77 11.62
CA GLY A 26 -19.96 -3.64 12.27
C GLY A 26 -19.93 -4.12 13.71
N ARG A 27 -20.89 -3.66 14.53
CA ARG A 27 -21.10 -4.15 15.90
C ARG A 27 -21.78 -5.52 15.91
N ASP A 28 -22.45 -5.83 14.83
CA ASP A 28 -23.13 -7.11 14.56
C ASP A 28 -23.03 -7.43 13.05
N ASP A 29 -23.46 -8.62 12.68
CA ASP A 29 -23.37 -9.10 11.29
C ASP A 29 -24.22 -8.28 10.31
N LEU A 30 -25.33 -7.70 10.75
CA LEU A 30 -26.21 -6.88 9.92
C LEU A 30 -25.55 -5.53 9.62
N GLU A 31 -25.01 -4.88 10.62
CA GLU A 31 -24.25 -3.62 10.44
C GLU A 31 -23.00 -3.87 9.61
N ASP A 32 -22.30 -4.99 9.83
CA ASP A 32 -21.09 -5.35 9.07
C ASP A 32 -21.41 -5.54 7.57
N ALA A 33 -22.50 -6.23 7.27
CA ALA A 33 -22.96 -6.42 5.90
C ALA A 33 -23.36 -5.08 5.24
N ARG A 34 -24.05 -4.20 5.97
CA ARG A 34 -24.43 -2.86 5.47
C ARG A 34 -23.18 -2.00 5.17
N LEU A 35 -22.22 -1.98 6.06
CA LEU A 35 -20.96 -1.23 5.87
C LEU A 35 -20.13 -1.79 4.70
N ALA A 36 -20.15 -3.11 4.50
CA ALA A 36 -19.50 -3.74 3.36
C ALA A 36 -20.16 -3.35 2.03
N GLU A 37 -21.48 -3.29 1.98
CA GLU A 37 -22.21 -2.87 0.78
C GLU A 37 -22.04 -1.36 0.52
N GLU A 38 -22.05 -0.53 1.58
CA GLU A 38 -21.73 0.89 1.48
C GLU A 38 -20.32 1.11 0.88
N LEU A 39 -19.32 0.37 1.37
CA LEU A 39 -17.96 0.45 0.83
C LEU A 39 -17.90 0.02 -0.64
N ARG A 40 -18.59 -1.07 -0.98
CA ARG A 40 -18.61 -1.60 -2.34
C ARG A 40 -19.29 -0.66 -3.34
N SER A 41 -20.35 0.04 -2.91
CA SER A 41 -21.15 0.92 -3.77
C SER A 41 -20.67 2.37 -3.79
N ASP A 42 -19.66 2.74 -2.99
CA ASP A 42 -19.13 4.11 -2.94
C ASP A 42 -18.39 4.46 -4.24
N PRO A 43 -18.89 5.42 -5.04
CA PRO A 43 -18.31 5.75 -6.35
C PRO A 43 -16.89 6.30 -6.26
N LYS A 44 -16.56 7.05 -5.18
CA LYS A 44 -15.21 7.60 -4.96
C LYS A 44 -14.21 6.47 -4.70
N GLU A 45 -14.56 5.56 -3.79
CA GLU A 45 -13.70 4.42 -3.44
C GLU A 45 -13.51 3.48 -4.65
N GLN A 46 -14.57 3.26 -5.44
CA GLN A 46 -14.47 2.49 -6.67
C GLN A 46 -13.53 3.14 -7.69
N ALA A 47 -13.65 4.46 -7.92
CA ALA A 47 -12.82 5.18 -8.89
C ALA A 47 -11.34 5.17 -8.47
N GLU A 48 -11.05 5.39 -7.18
CA GLU A 48 -9.69 5.26 -6.63
C GLU A 48 -9.16 3.85 -6.80
N HIS A 49 -9.98 2.85 -6.49
CA HIS A 49 -9.56 1.45 -6.59
C HIS A 49 -9.26 1.03 -8.04
N VAL A 50 -10.10 1.43 -9.02
CA VAL A 50 -9.84 1.20 -10.45
C VAL A 50 -8.50 1.80 -10.86
N MET A 51 -8.23 3.03 -10.45
CA MET A 51 -6.95 3.70 -10.73
C MET A 51 -5.76 2.89 -10.20
N LEU A 52 -5.84 2.38 -8.97
CA LEU A 52 -4.77 1.56 -8.38
C LEU A 52 -4.60 0.21 -9.08
N VAL A 53 -5.70 -0.42 -9.49
CA VAL A 53 -5.66 -1.66 -10.29
C VAL A 53 -4.99 -1.42 -11.64
N ASP A 54 -5.34 -0.34 -12.33
CA ASP A 54 -4.73 -0.01 -13.62
C ASP A 54 -3.24 0.34 -13.49
N LEU A 55 -2.85 1.05 -12.44
CA LEU A 55 -1.43 1.27 -12.13
C LEU A 55 -0.70 -0.06 -11.91
N GLY A 56 -1.28 -0.97 -11.13
CA GLY A 56 -0.70 -2.29 -10.87
C GLY A 56 -0.58 -3.13 -12.15
N ARG A 57 -1.58 -3.10 -13.02
CA ARG A 57 -1.54 -3.77 -14.33
C ARG A 57 -0.44 -3.19 -15.23
N ASN A 58 -0.29 -1.87 -15.24
CA ASN A 58 0.77 -1.19 -16.00
C ASN A 58 2.16 -1.55 -15.45
N ASP A 59 2.34 -1.52 -14.13
CA ASP A 59 3.61 -1.85 -13.48
C ASP A 59 4.04 -3.29 -13.79
N LEU A 60 3.14 -4.26 -13.62
CA LEU A 60 3.43 -5.66 -13.98
C LEU A 60 3.65 -5.84 -15.48
N GLY A 61 2.89 -5.13 -16.32
CA GLY A 61 3.02 -5.22 -17.78
C GLY A 61 4.41 -4.89 -18.32
N ARG A 62 5.20 -4.11 -17.56
CA ARG A 62 6.57 -3.74 -17.95
C ARG A 62 7.57 -4.89 -17.87
N VAL A 63 7.29 -5.90 -17.05
CA VAL A 63 8.18 -7.06 -16.83
C VAL A 63 7.53 -8.40 -17.09
N ALA A 64 6.24 -8.40 -17.38
CA ALA A 64 5.47 -9.61 -17.64
C ALA A 64 5.61 -10.12 -19.06
N GLN A 65 5.39 -11.40 -19.23
CA GLN A 65 5.16 -11.99 -20.56
C GLN A 65 3.94 -11.33 -21.21
N PRO A 66 4.00 -10.96 -22.50
CA PRO A 66 2.84 -10.40 -23.20
C PRO A 66 1.58 -11.26 -23.04
N GLY A 67 0.46 -10.62 -22.71
CA GLY A 67 -0.83 -11.30 -22.54
C GLY A 67 -1.02 -12.07 -21.24
N SER A 68 -0.03 -12.06 -20.32
CA SER A 68 -0.11 -12.81 -19.06
C SER A 68 -0.69 -12.02 -17.89
N VAL A 69 -0.84 -10.68 -18.03
CA VAL A 69 -1.41 -9.84 -16.97
C VAL A 69 -2.91 -10.13 -16.84
N ASN A 70 -3.31 -10.58 -15.68
CA ASN A 70 -4.68 -10.97 -15.38
C ASN A 70 -5.19 -10.33 -14.09
N LEU A 71 -6.47 -9.97 -14.07
CA LEU A 71 -7.19 -9.52 -12.88
C LEU A 71 -7.97 -10.73 -12.34
N GLU A 72 -7.40 -11.39 -11.32
CA GLU A 72 -8.00 -12.61 -10.73
C GLU A 72 -9.17 -12.30 -9.80
N ARG A 73 -9.08 -11.17 -9.07
CA ARG A 73 -10.14 -10.66 -8.21
C ARG A 73 -10.28 -9.18 -8.42
N CYS A 74 -11.50 -8.68 -8.36
CA CYS A 74 -11.81 -7.27 -8.59
C CYS A 74 -12.80 -6.76 -7.56
N MET A 75 -12.36 -5.79 -6.75
CA MET A 75 -13.21 -5.08 -5.77
C MET A 75 -13.94 -5.99 -4.76
N ASP A 76 -13.27 -7.02 -4.29
CA ASP A 76 -13.77 -7.85 -3.20
C ASP A 76 -13.65 -7.09 -1.87
N VAL A 77 -14.66 -7.20 -1.02
CA VAL A 77 -14.58 -6.68 0.35
C VAL A 77 -13.91 -7.72 1.24
N GLU A 78 -12.67 -7.45 1.62
CA GLU A 78 -11.95 -8.27 2.60
C GLU A 78 -12.12 -7.71 4.02
N ARG A 79 -12.46 -8.60 4.94
CA ARG A 79 -12.71 -8.30 6.35
C ARG A 79 -11.52 -8.68 7.20
N PHE A 80 -10.99 -7.67 7.92
CA PHE A 80 -9.93 -7.86 8.92
C PHE A 80 -10.52 -7.72 10.33
N SER A 81 -9.71 -7.86 11.35
CA SER A 81 -10.16 -7.80 12.74
C SER A 81 -10.90 -6.50 13.12
N HIS A 82 -10.44 -5.35 12.61
CA HIS A 82 -10.94 -4.03 13.00
C HIS A 82 -11.53 -3.21 11.85
N VAL A 83 -11.17 -3.56 10.62
CA VAL A 83 -11.55 -2.83 9.42
C VAL A 83 -11.90 -3.79 8.28
N MET A 84 -12.53 -3.28 7.24
CA MET A 84 -12.70 -3.92 5.95
C MET A 84 -12.20 -3.00 4.84
N HIS A 85 -11.69 -3.59 3.77
CA HIS A 85 -11.15 -2.89 2.61
C HIS A 85 -11.69 -3.45 1.30
N LEU A 86 -11.70 -2.63 0.25
CA LEU A 86 -11.78 -3.11 -1.13
C LEU A 86 -10.41 -3.64 -1.54
N THR A 87 -10.37 -4.86 -2.04
CA THR A 87 -9.15 -5.51 -2.49
C THR A 87 -9.32 -6.04 -3.90
N SER A 88 -8.23 -6.03 -4.65
CA SER A 88 -8.13 -6.70 -5.95
C SER A 88 -6.86 -7.51 -6.02
N ARG A 89 -6.78 -8.44 -6.97
CA ARG A 89 -5.57 -9.22 -7.22
C ARG A 89 -5.22 -9.20 -8.70
N VAL A 90 -4.08 -8.59 -9.00
CA VAL A 90 -3.49 -8.58 -10.33
C VAL A 90 -2.32 -9.55 -10.34
N THR A 91 -2.30 -10.46 -11.30
CA THR A 91 -1.23 -11.45 -11.47
C THR A 91 -0.63 -11.38 -12.86
N ALA A 92 0.60 -11.88 -13.00
CA ALA A 92 1.25 -12.02 -14.28
C ALA A 92 2.33 -13.12 -14.23
N ARG A 93 2.87 -13.50 -15.39
CA ARG A 93 4.09 -14.31 -15.49
C ARG A 93 5.26 -13.42 -15.85
N LEU A 94 6.36 -13.57 -15.13
CA LEU A 94 7.60 -12.86 -15.41
C LEU A 94 8.11 -13.24 -16.80
N ALA A 95 8.55 -12.25 -17.58
CA ALA A 95 9.11 -12.49 -18.90
C ALA A 95 10.49 -13.18 -18.78
N PRO A 96 10.87 -14.04 -19.74
CA PRO A 96 12.19 -14.65 -19.76
C PRO A 96 13.31 -13.60 -19.74
N GLY A 97 14.38 -13.89 -18.99
CA GLY A 97 15.55 -13.00 -18.86
C GLY A 97 15.34 -11.81 -17.92
N ARG A 98 14.21 -11.71 -17.25
CA ARG A 98 13.96 -10.74 -16.18
C ARG A 98 14.28 -11.34 -14.83
N ASP A 99 14.78 -10.50 -13.92
CA ASP A 99 15.15 -10.89 -12.57
C ASP A 99 14.34 -10.13 -11.48
N ALA A 100 14.68 -10.38 -10.22
CA ALA A 100 14.01 -9.75 -9.09
C ALA A 100 14.20 -8.22 -9.03
N LEU A 101 15.33 -7.72 -9.51
CA LEU A 101 15.60 -6.27 -9.57
C LEU A 101 14.77 -5.61 -10.67
N ASP A 102 14.57 -6.28 -11.81
CA ASP A 102 13.64 -5.81 -12.85
C ASP A 102 12.22 -5.68 -12.31
N VAL A 103 11.74 -6.67 -11.53
CA VAL A 103 10.42 -6.63 -10.89
C VAL A 103 10.33 -5.46 -9.92
N LEU A 104 11.33 -5.29 -9.08
CA LEU A 104 11.39 -4.17 -8.14
C LEU A 104 11.38 -2.83 -8.86
N ALA A 105 12.21 -2.64 -9.88
CA ALA A 105 12.31 -1.41 -10.65
C ALA A 105 11.00 -1.08 -11.40
N ALA A 106 10.25 -2.08 -11.85
CA ALA A 106 8.98 -1.88 -12.52
C ALA A 106 7.85 -1.46 -11.57
N THR A 107 7.84 -1.98 -10.34
CA THR A 107 6.76 -1.79 -9.37
C THR A 107 7.01 -0.67 -8.36
N PHE A 108 8.25 -0.20 -8.24
CA PHE A 108 8.63 0.87 -7.33
C PHE A 108 8.62 2.25 -8.02
N PRO A 109 8.17 3.32 -7.33
CA PRO A 109 7.33 3.29 -6.14
C PRO A 109 5.91 2.80 -6.47
N THR A 110 5.24 2.21 -5.48
CA THR A 110 3.86 1.75 -5.69
C THR A 110 2.89 2.91 -5.90
N GLY A 111 1.80 2.64 -6.65
CA GLY A 111 0.77 3.63 -6.96
C GLY A 111 0.10 4.23 -5.74
N THR A 112 -0.11 3.43 -4.69
CA THR A 112 -0.77 3.85 -3.44
C THR A 112 -0.04 4.94 -2.67
N VAL A 113 1.27 5.10 -2.88
CA VAL A 113 2.09 6.16 -2.24
C VAL A 113 2.67 7.16 -3.23
N SER A 114 2.33 7.05 -4.51
CA SER A 114 2.74 7.99 -5.55
C SER A 114 1.54 8.64 -6.23
N GLY A 115 0.80 7.92 -7.03
CA GLY A 115 -0.37 8.40 -7.77
C GLY A 115 -0.29 8.12 -9.27
N ALA A 116 -1.31 8.57 -10.00
CA ALA A 116 -1.44 8.39 -11.45
C ALA A 116 -1.63 9.74 -12.16
N PRO A 117 -0.96 10.00 -13.29
CA PRO A 117 0.18 9.26 -13.88
C PRO A 117 1.41 9.31 -12.98
N LYS A 118 2.07 8.19 -12.77
CA LYS A 118 3.14 8.01 -11.74
C LYS A 118 4.24 9.07 -11.79
N VAL A 119 4.83 9.31 -12.95
CA VAL A 119 5.94 10.27 -13.09
C VAL A 119 5.47 11.68 -12.70
N ARG A 120 4.32 12.11 -13.21
CA ARG A 120 3.78 13.43 -12.91
C ARG A 120 3.42 13.60 -11.43
N ALA A 121 2.83 12.59 -10.83
CA ALA A 121 2.53 12.58 -9.39
C ALA A 121 3.82 12.73 -8.56
N MET A 122 4.88 12.01 -8.91
CA MET A 122 6.18 12.12 -8.23
C MET A 122 6.82 13.50 -8.38
N GLU A 123 6.71 14.15 -9.55
CA GLU A 123 7.16 15.53 -9.76
C GLU A 123 6.43 16.52 -8.85
N ILE A 124 5.10 16.39 -8.76
CA ILE A 124 4.25 17.23 -7.89
C ILE A 124 4.62 17.01 -6.42
N ILE A 125 4.72 15.76 -5.98
CA ILE A 125 5.12 15.39 -4.62
C ILE A 125 6.48 16.03 -4.28
N ARG A 126 7.46 15.89 -5.16
CA ARG A 126 8.78 16.48 -4.97
C ARG A 126 8.74 18.00 -4.82
N SER A 127 7.90 18.68 -5.61
CA SER A 127 7.76 20.13 -5.57
C SER A 127 7.07 20.65 -4.31
N LEU A 128 6.11 19.89 -3.78
CA LEU A 128 5.28 20.32 -2.64
C LEU A 128 5.85 19.91 -1.29
N GLU A 129 6.42 18.71 -1.15
CA GLU A 129 6.90 18.23 0.15
C GLU A 129 8.19 18.91 0.61
N GLY A 130 9.01 19.44 -0.29
CA GLY A 130 10.22 20.20 0.03
C GLY A 130 11.31 19.42 0.78
N ARG A 131 11.09 18.14 1.08
CA ARG A 131 12.02 17.24 1.80
C ARG A 131 11.92 15.81 1.30
N ALA A 132 12.99 15.03 1.50
CA ALA A 132 13.01 13.61 1.15
C ALA A 132 12.12 12.79 2.09
N ARG A 133 11.37 11.85 1.56
CA ARG A 133 10.53 10.90 2.30
C ARG A 133 11.34 9.88 3.12
N ARG A 134 12.62 9.68 2.77
CA ARG A 134 13.54 8.70 3.41
C ARG A 134 12.95 7.28 3.36
N PRO A 135 12.78 6.50 4.48
CA PRO A 135 12.16 5.20 4.44
C PRO A 135 10.67 5.21 4.07
N TYR A 136 9.95 6.31 4.36
CA TYR A 136 8.52 6.42 4.08
C TYR A 136 8.23 6.29 2.58
N ALA A 137 7.22 5.50 2.23
CA ALA A 137 6.86 5.15 0.85
C ALA A 137 7.96 4.37 0.09
N GLY A 138 8.97 3.89 0.81
CA GLY A 138 9.94 2.94 0.31
C GLY A 138 9.38 1.51 0.30
N CYS A 139 10.26 0.54 0.18
CA CYS A 139 9.90 -0.87 0.30
C CYS A 139 10.82 -1.60 1.28
N ILE A 140 10.30 -2.66 1.86
CA ILE A 140 11.01 -3.58 2.73
C ILE A 140 10.57 -5.00 2.43
N GLY A 141 11.49 -5.92 2.43
CA GLY A 141 11.18 -7.32 2.15
C GLY A 141 12.43 -8.14 1.93
N TRP A 142 12.29 -9.21 1.18
CA TRP A 142 13.37 -10.11 0.86
C TRP A 142 13.40 -10.45 -0.65
N LEU A 143 14.59 -10.80 -1.12
CA LEU A 143 14.87 -11.29 -2.47
C LEU A 143 15.51 -12.68 -2.32
N GLY A 144 15.00 -13.66 -3.09
CA GLY A 144 15.63 -14.96 -3.24
C GLY A 144 16.94 -14.84 -4.04
N LEU A 145 17.94 -15.58 -3.64
CA LEU A 145 19.25 -15.64 -4.31
C LEU A 145 19.41 -16.92 -5.14
N ASP A 146 18.34 -17.67 -5.34
CA ASP A 146 18.34 -18.87 -6.19
C ASP A 146 18.54 -18.45 -7.66
N LYS A 147 19.41 -19.18 -8.37
CA LYS A 147 19.67 -18.92 -9.80
C LYS A 147 18.59 -19.45 -10.72
N ASP A 148 17.84 -20.43 -10.25
CA ASP A 148 16.83 -21.14 -11.05
C ASP A 148 15.40 -20.60 -10.85
N SER A 149 15.24 -19.67 -9.88
CA SER A 149 13.95 -19.14 -9.49
C SER A 149 14.02 -17.64 -9.17
N VAL A 150 13.03 -16.89 -9.62
CA VAL A 150 12.88 -15.48 -9.23
C VAL A 150 11.82 -15.39 -8.16
N ASP A 151 12.28 -15.12 -6.93
CA ASP A 151 11.44 -15.01 -5.75
C ASP A 151 11.70 -13.69 -5.03
N LEU A 152 10.65 -12.99 -4.69
CA LEU A 152 10.69 -11.81 -3.83
C LEU A 152 9.34 -11.57 -3.14
N ASP A 153 9.38 -10.96 -1.98
CA ASP A 153 8.18 -10.49 -1.28
C ASP A 153 8.50 -9.14 -0.64
N MET A 154 7.88 -8.08 -1.19
CA MET A 154 8.13 -6.70 -0.80
C MET A 154 6.86 -6.07 -0.25
N GLY A 155 6.97 -5.46 0.92
CA GLY A 155 5.96 -4.59 1.51
C GLY A 155 6.30 -3.12 1.32
N ILE A 156 5.28 -2.27 1.41
CA ILE A 156 5.43 -0.82 1.37
C ILE A 156 5.85 -0.33 2.77
N ALA A 157 6.86 0.52 2.85
CA ALA A 157 7.31 1.12 4.10
C ALA A 157 6.39 2.28 4.53
N ILE A 158 5.18 1.92 4.97
CA ILE A 158 4.18 2.79 5.56
C ILE A 158 3.81 2.27 6.95
N ARG A 159 3.13 3.09 7.75
CA ARG A 159 2.70 2.72 9.11
C ARG A 159 3.88 2.19 9.95
N SER A 160 5.05 2.77 9.73
CA SER A 160 6.32 2.36 10.33
C SER A 160 7.00 3.54 10.99
N MET A 161 7.75 3.26 12.05
CA MET A 161 8.63 4.21 12.71
C MET A 161 10.07 3.76 12.54
N TRP A 162 10.99 4.72 12.50
CA TRP A 162 12.43 4.43 12.51
C TRP A 162 13.14 5.36 13.48
N SER A 163 14.22 4.86 14.06
CA SER A 163 15.06 5.63 14.98
C SER A 163 16.36 6.04 14.29
N ARG A 164 16.77 7.27 14.52
CA ARG A 164 18.08 7.78 14.12
C ARG A 164 18.56 8.85 15.10
N GLU A 165 19.78 8.71 15.57
CA GLU A 165 20.43 9.69 16.46
C GLU A 165 19.58 10.02 17.69
N GLY A 166 18.95 9.02 18.31
CA GLY A 166 18.11 9.19 19.49
C GLY A 166 16.71 9.78 19.23
N HIS A 167 16.36 10.04 17.96
CA HIS A 167 15.04 10.54 17.59
C HIS A 167 14.21 9.46 16.89
N LEU A 168 12.90 9.48 17.14
CA LEU A 168 11.93 8.66 16.42
C LEU A 168 11.26 9.47 15.31
N PHE A 169 11.14 8.86 14.16
CA PHE A 169 10.54 9.46 12.98
C PHE A 169 9.43 8.57 12.43
N TRP A 170 8.36 9.16 12.00
CA TRP A 170 7.33 8.51 11.18
C TRP A 170 6.70 9.52 10.22
N GLN A 171 6.05 9.02 9.20
CA GLN A 171 5.30 9.82 8.25
C GLN A 171 3.97 9.13 7.93
N ALA A 172 2.96 9.93 7.63
CA ALA A 172 1.67 9.51 7.12
C ALA A 172 1.25 10.45 5.98
N GLY A 173 0.43 9.94 5.07
CA GLY A 173 -0.12 10.71 3.96
C GLY A 173 -1.44 10.10 3.48
N GLY A 174 -2.20 10.85 2.72
CA GLY A 174 -3.41 10.44 2.03
C GLY A 174 -3.28 10.60 0.51
N GLY A 175 -4.16 9.94 -0.24
CA GLY A 175 -4.34 10.17 -1.67
C GLY A 175 -5.12 11.45 -1.89
N ILE A 176 -4.68 12.28 -2.82
CA ILE A 176 -5.39 13.50 -3.21
C ILE A 176 -5.93 13.31 -4.63
N VAL A 177 -7.22 13.41 -4.77
CA VAL A 177 -7.95 13.34 -6.05
C VAL A 177 -8.74 14.62 -6.29
N HIS A 178 -9.38 14.74 -7.46
CA HIS A 178 -10.10 15.96 -7.84
C HIS A 178 -11.19 16.37 -6.83
N ASP A 179 -11.89 15.40 -6.28
CA ASP A 179 -13.01 15.61 -5.35
C ASP A 179 -12.58 15.56 -3.87
N SER A 180 -11.28 15.60 -3.59
CA SER A 180 -10.77 15.60 -2.22
C SER A 180 -11.12 16.91 -1.50
N ASP A 181 -11.65 16.79 -0.29
CA ASP A 181 -11.81 17.90 0.66
C ASP A 181 -10.60 17.97 1.60
N ALA A 182 -9.97 19.13 1.67
CA ALA A 182 -8.73 19.31 2.42
C ALA A 182 -8.85 18.97 3.92
N ALA A 183 -10.01 19.26 4.55
CA ALA A 183 -10.22 18.97 5.97
C ALA A 183 -10.42 17.47 6.21
N LEU A 184 -11.12 16.79 5.30
CA LEU A 184 -11.32 15.34 5.36
C LEU A 184 -10.02 14.59 5.13
N GLU A 185 -9.23 14.98 4.13
CA GLU A 185 -7.91 14.38 3.86
C GLU A 185 -6.93 14.60 5.02
N TRP A 186 -6.92 15.80 5.61
CA TRP A 186 -6.11 16.05 6.80
C TRP A 186 -6.54 15.19 8.00
N LYS A 187 -7.84 15.02 8.21
CA LYS A 187 -8.37 14.13 9.25
C LYS A 187 -7.92 12.68 9.02
N GLU A 188 -7.92 12.23 7.77
CA GLU A 188 -7.43 10.89 7.42
C GLU A 188 -5.94 10.73 7.74
N VAL A 189 -5.11 11.69 7.37
CA VAL A 189 -3.66 11.70 7.73
C VAL A 189 -3.46 11.65 9.23
N CYS A 190 -4.24 12.43 10.01
CA CYS A 190 -4.20 12.39 11.46
C CYS A 190 -4.59 11.01 12.02
N ASN A 191 -5.63 10.38 11.49
CA ASN A 191 -6.06 9.05 11.88
C ASN A 191 -4.99 7.99 11.56
N LYS A 192 -4.36 8.06 10.39
CA LYS A 192 -3.24 7.17 10.02
C LYS A 192 -2.02 7.35 10.92
N SER A 193 -1.80 8.55 11.45
CA SER A 193 -0.73 8.87 12.39
C SER A 193 -1.02 8.46 13.84
N ALA A 194 -2.30 8.35 14.21
CA ALA A 194 -2.72 8.16 15.59
C ALA A 194 -2.14 6.89 16.23
N ILE A 195 -2.06 5.79 15.47
CA ILE A 195 -1.51 4.53 15.95
C ILE A 195 -0.05 4.66 16.39
N MET A 196 0.74 5.50 15.70
CA MET A 196 2.15 5.73 16.05
C MET A 196 2.28 6.47 17.38
N ARG A 197 1.38 7.43 17.66
CA ARG A 197 1.33 8.14 18.92
C ARG A 197 0.93 7.21 20.05
N LEU A 198 -0.11 6.40 19.85
CA LEU A 198 -0.58 5.45 20.86
C LEU A 198 0.51 4.48 21.30
N VAL A 199 1.28 3.94 20.35
CA VAL A 199 2.40 3.03 20.65
C VAL A 199 3.47 3.70 21.51
N LEU A 200 3.69 5.01 21.35
CA LEU A 200 4.65 5.76 22.17
C LEU A 200 4.11 6.05 23.57
N GLU A 201 2.83 6.40 23.67
CA GLU A 201 2.15 6.68 24.95
C GLU A 201 2.08 5.40 25.81
N GLU A 202 1.71 4.26 25.24
CA GLU A 202 1.68 2.95 25.94
C GLU A 202 3.10 2.44 26.29
N GLY A 203 4.13 2.85 25.54
CA GLY A 203 5.52 2.47 25.80
C GLY A 203 6.12 3.13 27.04
N ASP A 204 5.67 4.31 27.42
CA ASP A 204 6.14 5.01 28.63
C ASP A 204 5.68 4.32 29.93
N ASP A 205 4.55 3.61 29.90
CA ASP A 205 4.03 2.87 31.07
C ASP A 205 4.80 1.54 31.34
N HIS A 206 5.69 1.11 30.44
CA HIS A 206 6.36 -0.17 30.51
C HIS A 206 7.89 -0.10 30.61
N VAL A 207 8.50 1.06 30.75
CA VAL A 207 9.95 1.18 31.01
C VAL A 207 10.20 1.05 32.50
N PRO A 208 10.72 -0.07 33.01
CA PRO A 208 11.16 -0.14 34.40
C PRO A 208 12.29 0.87 34.56
N ALA A 209 12.14 1.77 35.53
CA ALA A 209 13.21 2.68 35.92
C ALA A 209 14.45 1.87 36.32
N HIS A 210 15.38 1.71 35.40
CA HIS A 210 16.71 1.19 35.73
C HIS A 210 17.43 2.25 36.58
N ARG A 211 17.54 1.97 37.88
CA ARG A 211 18.44 2.63 38.80
C ARG A 211 19.88 2.20 38.53
#